data_33d3282d173a886d5303d2b0a611178c
#
_entry.id   33d3282d173a886d5303d2b0a611178c
#
_cell.length_a   1.000
_cell.length_b   1.000
_cell.length_c   1.000
_cell.angle_alpha   90.00
_cell.angle_beta   90.00
_cell.angle_gamma   90.00
#
_symmetry.space_group_name_H-M   'P 1'
#
loop_
_entity.id
_entity.type
_entity.pdbx_description
1 polymer ?
#
loop_
_entity_poly.entity_id
_entity_poly.type
_entity_poly.pdbx_seq_one_letter_code
_entity_poly.pdbx_strand_id
1 'polypeptide(L)'
;RTTIYGNFGINLSATLDPYQVTPQGVRINKLMWAKGLPGRIMNTGWSFGYTFKSRADKSQAAINDINTIPPEDFNPFSDPYGLMDPVLRRQYMAQAYYDFSIPWNLGFNYVISYSAQYTNNGTTGYKKNVNQTIGFNGSVNLGPKTGISFTSGFDIQNRKLTTTSISITRDL
;
A
#
# COMPACT_ATOMS: atom_id res chain seq x y z
N ARG A 1 7.72 8.99 9.98
CA ARG A 1 7.22 7.73 9.37
C ARG A 1 7.74 6.57 10.20
N THR A 2 6.86 5.77 10.73
CA THR A 2 7.22 4.56 11.49
C THR A 2 6.65 3.35 10.77
N THR A 3 7.46 2.34 10.51
CA THR A 3 7.03 1.08 9.94
C THR A 3 6.99 0.04 11.05
N ILE A 4 5.83 -0.53 11.29
CA ILE A 4 5.61 -1.58 12.28
C ILE A 4 5.33 -2.86 11.50
N TYR A 5 6.08 -3.94 11.75
CA TYR A 5 5.93 -5.20 11.03
C TYR A 5 6.00 -5.04 9.49
N GLY A 6 7.16 -4.79 8.94
CA GLY A 6 7.49 -4.87 7.50
C GLY A 6 6.49 -4.34 6.45
N ASN A 7 5.20 -4.60 6.63
CA ASN A 7 4.12 -4.29 5.70
C ASN A 7 3.13 -3.25 6.22
N PHE A 8 3.25 -2.81 7.48
CA PHE A 8 2.37 -1.83 8.10
C PHE A 8 3.10 -0.50 8.30
N GLY A 9 2.54 0.56 7.76
CA GLY A 9 3.08 1.91 7.87
C GLY A 9 2.10 2.87 8.54
N ILE A 10 2.60 3.65 9.50
CA ILE A 10 1.85 4.75 10.12
C ILE A 10 2.61 6.05 9.86
N ASN A 11 1.87 7.07 9.45
CA ASN A 11 2.37 8.42 9.30
C ASN A 11 1.49 9.36 10.12
N LEU A 12 2.10 10.20 10.93
CA LEU A 12 1.44 11.23 11.69
C LEU A 12 2.15 12.55 11.45
N SER A 13 1.39 13.58 11.11
CA SER A 13 1.87 14.94 10.95
C SER A 13 0.92 15.90 11.65
N ALA A 14 1.48 16.93 12.28
CA ALA A 14 0.71 18.00 12.89
C ALA A 14 1.44 19.34 12.71
N THR A 15 0.69 20.38 12.39
CA THR A 15 1.16 21.75 12.33
C THR A 15 0.44 22.56 13.40
N LEU A 16 1.22 23.16 14.28
CA LEU A 16 0.73 23.98 15.39
C LEU A 16 1.08 25.45 15.13
N ASP A 17 0.12 26.34 15.41
CA ASP A 17 0.35 27.78 15.48
C ASP A 17 0.50 28.18 16.95
N PRO A 18 1.71 28.61 17.39
CA PRO A 18 1.95 28.98 18.78
C PRO A 18 1.39 30.33 19.17
N TYR A 19 0.86 31.11 18.22
CA TYR A 19 0.38 32.46 18.51
C TYR A 19 -1.09 32.51 18.89
N GLN A 20 -1.41 33.49 19.76
CA GLN A 20 -2.80 33.78 20.10
C GLN A 20 -3.50 34.50 18.96
N VAL A 21 -4.82 34.37 18.92
CA VAL A 21 -5.69 35.02 17.92
C VAL A 21 -6.75 35.79 18.68
N THR A 22 -7.08 36.97 18.17
CA THR A 22 -8.23 37.75 18.67
C THR A 22 -9.55 37.03 18.37
N PRO A 23 -10.66 37.38 19.02
CA PRO A 23 -11.98 36.87 18.65
C PRO A 23 -12.34 37.14 17.20
N GLN A 24 -11.75 38.17 16.57
CA GLN A 24 -11.93 38.53 15.16
C GLN A 24 -11.00 37.73 14.21
N GLY A 25 -10.13 36.86 14.73
CA GLY A 25 -9.27 36.02 13.92
C GLY A 25 -7.92 36.62 13.54
N VAL A 26 -7.60 37.75 14.06
CA VAL A 26 -6.31 38.39 13.80
C VAL A 26 -5.26 37.77 14.72
N ARG A 27 -4.12 37.38 14.14
CA ARG A 27 -2.99 36.85 14.88
C ARG A 27 -2.36 37.95 15.73
N ILE A 28 -2.19 37.68 17.02
CA ILE A 28 -1.54 38.56 17.97
C ILE A 28 -0.11 38.07 18.20
N ASN A 29 0.83 38.98 18.34
CA ASN A 29 2.22 38.61 18.65
C ASN A 29 2.42 38.22 20.14
N LYS A 30 1.53 37.34 20.63
CA LYS A 30 1.60 36.74 21.98
C LYS A 30 1.57 35.21 21.84
N LEU A 31 2.52 34.56 22.48
CA LEU A 31 2.60 33.10 22.47
C LEU A 31 1.53 32.48 23.38
N MET A 32 0.96 31.37 22.95
CA MET A 32 0.02 30.59 23.76
C MET A 32 0.69 29.89 24.94
N TRP A 33 2.00 29.70 24.88
CA TRP A 33 2.81 29.09 25.94
C TRP A 33 2.75 29.88 27.25
N ALA A 34 2.56 31.19 27.18
CA ALA A 34 2.33 32.02 28.36
C ALA A 34 1.08 31.61 29.16
N LYS A 35 0.15 30.85 28.53
CA LYS A 35 -1.04 30.28 29.17
C LYS A 35 -0.94 28.76 29.40
N GLY A 36 0.25 28.18 29.26
CA GLY A 36 0.48 26.74 29.42
C GLY A 36 -0.03 25.87 28.27
N LEU A 37 -0.37 26.45 27.11
CA LEU A 37 -0.86 25.72 25.94
C LEU A 37 0.23 25.63 24.88
N PRO A 38 0.48 24.45 24.28
CA PRO A 38 1.57 24.25 23.30
C PRO A 38 1.34 24.98 21.98
N GLY A 39 0.10 25.36 21.68
CA GLY A 39 -0.29 25.99 20.44
C GLY A 39 -1.67 25.51 19.98
N ARG A 40 -2.09 26.02 18.85
CA ARG A 40 -3.36 25.67 18.20
C ARG A 40 -3.07 24.76 17.01
N ILE A 41 -3.77 23.64 16.93
CA ILE A 41 -3.67 22.73 15.79
C ILE A 41 -4.28 23.39 14.56
N MET A 42 -3.47 23.64 13.54
CA MET A 42 -3.90 24.18 12.25
C MET A 42 -4.16 23.06 11.26
N ASN A 43 -3.24 22.11 11.17
CA ASN A 43 -3.39 20.95 10.33
C ASN A 43 -2.90 19.71 11.08
N THR A 44 -3.57 18.59 10.87
CA THR A 44 -3.06 17.29 11.26
C THR A 44 -3.42 16.27 10.19
N GLY A 45 -2.47 15.39 9.89
CA GLY A 45 -2.66 14.31 8.94
C GLY A 45 -2.25 12.99 9.57
N TRP A 46 -3.09 11.99 9.41
CA TRP A 46 -2.85 10.62 9.86
C TRP A 46 -3.02 9.72 8.66
N SER A 47 -2.06 8.86 8.43
CA SER A 47 -2.19 7.84 7.40
C SER A 47 -1.76 6.48 7.94
N PHE A 48 -2.53 5.49 7.57
CA PHE A 48 -2.29 4.08 7.88
C PHE A 48 -2.22 3.34 6.56
N GLY A 49 -1.20 2.50 6.39
CA GLY A 49 -1.07 1.68 5.20
C GLY A 49 -0.70 0.25 5.54
N TYR A 50 -1.25 -0.68 4.81
CA TYR A 50 -0.90 -2.10 4.89
C TYR A 50 -0.81 -2.69 3.50
N THR A 51 0.19 -3.55 3.28
CA THR A 51 0.37 -4.23 2.00
C THR A 51 0.36 -5.74 2.21
N PHE A 52 -0.58 -6.39 1.57
CA PHE A 52 -0.64 -7.85 1.43
C PHE A 52 0.20 -8.26 0.22
N LYS A 53 0.95 -9.34 0.35
CA LYS A 53 1.72 -9.93 -0.76
C LYS A 53 1.48 -11.41 -0.80
N SER A 54 1.44 -11.98 -2.01
CA SER A 54 1.44 -13.43 -2.15
C SER A 54 2.79 -14.01 -1.71
N ARG A 55 2.81 -15.28 -1.33
CA ARG A 55 4.04 -16.00 -0.96
C ARG A 55 4.89 -16.41 -2.18
N ALA A 56 4.39 -16.17 -3.38
CA ALA A 56 5.03 -16.56 -4.64
C ALA A 56 6.45 -15.99 -4.82
N ASP A 57 6.71 -14.80 -4.28
CA ASP A 57 8.06 -14.18 -4.34
C ASP A 57 9.17 -15.02 -3.68
N LYS A 58 8.81 -15.92 -2.75
CA LYS A 58 9.79 -16.80 -2.08
C LYS A 58 10.09 -18.06 -2.89
N SER A 59 9.15 -18.49 -3.73
CA SER A 59 9.32 -19.68 -4.57
C SER A 59 10.30 -19.43 -5.71
N GLN A 60 10.28 -18.24 -6.31
CA GLN A 60 11.23 -17.90 -7.38
C GLN A 60 12.67 -17.75 -6.89
N ALA A 61 12.89 -17.27 -5.67
CA ALA A 61 14.22 -17.24 -5.08
C ALA A 61 14.77 -18.65 -4.81
N ALA A 62 13.91 -19.59 -4.43
CA ALA A 62 14.29 -20.99 -4.19
C ALA A 62 14.54 -21.76 -5.49
N ILE A 63 13.85 -21.42 -6.59
CA ILE A 63 14.04 -22.07 -7.91
C ILE A 63 15.36 -21.63 -8.56
N ASN A 64 15.78 -20.39 -8.35
CA ASN A 64 17.07 -19.91 -8.86
C ASN A 64 18.30 -20.53 -8.18
N ASP A 65 18.10 -21.16 -7.02
CA ASP A 65 19.17 -21.83 -6.27
C ASP A 65 19.31 -23.33 -6.64
N ILE A 66 18.36 -23.88 -7.41
CA ILE A 66 18.43 -25.25 -7.94
C ILE A 66 19.01 -25.20 -9.34
N ASN A 67 20.32 -25.20 -9.39
CA ASN A 67 21.13 -25.21 -10.63
C ASN A 67 21.15 -26.60 -11.31
N THR A 68 20.01 -27.30 -11.34
CA THR A 68 19.83 -28.55 -12.07
C THR A 68 18.80 -28.36 -13.18
N ILE A 69 19.28 -27.88 -14.31
CA ILE A 69 18.54 -27.96 -15.56
C ILE A 69 18.34 -29.47 -15.87
N PRO A 70 17.08 -29.95 -15.98
CA PRO A 70 16.85 -31.30 -16.47
C PRO A 70 17.46 -31.43 -17.87
N PRO A 71 18.01 -32.57 -18.26
CA PRO A 71 18.45 -32.77 -19.62
C PRO A 71 17.31 -32.43 -20.58
N GLU A 72 17.59 -31.68 -21.66
CA GLU A 72 16.61 -31.14 -22.60
C GLU A 72 15.65 -32.20 -23.19
N ASP A 73 16.03 -33.47 -23.13
CA ASP A 73 15.23 -34.60 -23.63
C ASP A 73 14.42 -35.35 -22.55
N PHE A 74 14.38 -34.81 -21.31
CA PHE A 74 13.69 -35.50 -20.23
C PHE A 74 12.20 -35.16 -20.23
N ASN A 75 11.37 -36.15 -20.66
CA ASN A 75 9.93 -36.11 -20.54
C ASN A 75 9.46 -36.99 -19.36
N PRO A 76 9.02 -36.39 -18.22
CA PRO A 76 8.61 -37.16 -17.05
C PRO A 76 7.37 -38.05 -17.28
N PHE A 77 6.63 -37.79 -18.39
CA PHE A 77 5.47 -38.59 -18.81
C PHE A 77 5.82 -39.74 -19.72
N SER A 78 7.09 -39.87 -20.16
CA SER A 78 7.55 -40.89 -21.09
C SER A 78 8.39 -42.01 -20.43
N ASP A 79 8.30 -42.18 -19.10
CA ASP A 79 8.93 -43.32 -18.40
C ASP A 79 7.97 -44.53 -18.35
N PRO A 80 7.87 -45.29 -19.46
CA PRO A 80 6.92 -46.40 -19.55
C PRO A 80 7.28 -47.60 -18.69
N TYR A 81 8.50 -47.63 -18.12
CA TYR A 81 9.03 -48.76 -17.36
C TYR A 81 9.23 -48.49 -15.87
N GLY A 82 8.96 -47.27 -15.41
CA GLY A 82 9.05 -46.92 -14.00
C GLY A 82 10.48 -47.07 -13.40
N LEU A 83 11.51 -46.97 -14.24
CA LEU A 83 12.91 -47.16 -13.85
C LEU A 83 13.47 -46.01 -13.03
N MET A 84 12.76 -44.91 -12.92
CA MET A 84 13.17 -43.73 -12.18
C MET A 84 12.91 -43.88 -10.70
N ASP A 85 13.90 -43.48 -9.90
CA ASP A 85 13.75 -43.41 -8.45
C ASP A 85 12.48 -42.62 -8.08
N PRO A 86 11.60 -43.16 -7.22
CA PRO A 86 10.37 -42.47 -6.82
C PRO A 86 10.59 -41.05 -6.21
N VAL A 87 11.75 -40.81 -5.60
CA VAL A 87 12.13 -39.52 -5.01
C VAL A 87 12.47 -38.52 -6.11
N LEU A 88 13.27 -38.96 -7.09
CA LEU A 88 13.62 -38.16 -8.27
C LEU A 88 12.38 -37.83 -9.08
N ARG A 89 11.51 -38.81 -9.30
CA ARG A 89 10.23 -38.63 -10.01
C ARG A 89 9.35 -37.59 -9.33
N ARG A 90 9.24 -37.60 -8.00
CA ARG A 90 8.52 -36.58 -7.24
C ARG A 90 9.12 -35.19 -7.41
N GLN A 91 10.43 -35.07 -7.42
CA GLN A 91 11.11 -33.81 -7.62
C GLN A 91 10.84 -33.25 -9.04
N TYR A 92 10.92 -34.10 -10.06
CA TYR A 92 10.62 -33.69 -11.44
C TYR A 92 9.14 -33.37 -11.65
N MET A 93 8.24 -34.16 -11.05
CA MET A 93 6.79 -33.85 -11.10
C MET A 93 6.47 -32.55 -10.36
N ALA A 94 7.16 -32.25 -9.26
CA ALA A 94 6.99 -30.99 -8.54
C ALA A 94 7.53 -29.78 -9.34
N GLN A 95 8.55 -29.98 -10.18
CA GLN A 95 9.07 -28.97 -11.10
C GLN A 95 8.22 -28.84 -12.37
N ALA A 96 7.65 -29.93 -12.88
CA ALA A 96 6.76 -29.93 -14.03
C ALA A 96 5.35 -29.42 -13.69
N TYR A 97 4.93 -29.51 -12.43
CA TYR A 97 3.79 -28.78 -11.92
C TYR A 97 4.26 -27.32 -11.77
N TYR A 98 4.02 -26.53 -12.77
CA TYR A 98 4.06 -25.06 -12.64
C TYR A 98 3.20 -24.71 -11.46
N ASP A 99 3.82 -24.34 -10.37
CA ASP A 99 3.14 -23.73 -9.25
C ASP A 99 2.63 -22.39 -9.78
N PHE A 100 1.36 -22.34 -10.19
CA PHE A 100 0.66 -21.13 -10.57
C PHE A 100 0.43 -20.24 -9.34
N SER A 101 1.41 -20.10 -8.49
CA SER A 101 1.39 -19.08 -7.46
C SER A 101 1.57 -17.74 -8.15
N ILE A 102 0.45 -17.23 -8.66
CA ILE A 102 0.38 -15.91 -9.29
C ILE A 102 0.88 -14.89 -8.28
N PRO A 103 2.03 -14.22 -8.54
CA PRO A 103 2.49 -13.17 -7.64
C PRO A 103 1.55 -11.98 -7.70
N TRP A 104 0.96 -11.66 -6.56
CA TRP A 104 0.09 -10.51 -6.41
C TRP A 104 0.47 -9.69 -5.17
N ASN A 105 0.17 -8.42 -5.24
CA ASN A 105 0.19 -7.54 -4.08
C ASN A 105 -1.10 -6.72 -4.01
N LEU A 106 -1.54 -6.41 -2.81
CA LEU A 106 -2.68 -5.56 -2.53
C LEU A 106 -2.31 -4.59 -1.42
N GLY A 107 -2.25 -3.33 -1.75
CA GLY A 107 -2.04 -2.23 -0.82
C GLY A 107 -3.37 -1.60 -0.42
N PHE A 108 -3.46 -1.28 0.85
CA PHE A 108 -4.56 -0.55 1.45
C PHE A 108 -3.98 0.65 2.20
N ASN A 109 -4.53 1.82 2.00
CA ASN A 109 -4.16 3.01 2.75
C ASN A 109 -5.40 3.79 3.18
N TYR A 110 -5.39 4.25 4.43
CA TYR A 110 -6.40 5.12 4.97
C TYR A 110 -5.76 6.43 5.41
N VAL A 111 -6.31 7.53 4.96
CA VAL A 111 -5.79 8.87 5.23
C VAL A 111 -6.89 9.72 5.85
N ILE A 112 -6.58 10.32 6.99
CA ILE A 112 -7.40 11.35 7.64
C ILE A 112 -6.59 12.63 7.61
N SER A 113 -7.16 13.71 7.11
CA SER A 113 -6.60 15.05 7.20
C SER A 113 -7.61 15.99 7.86
N TYR A 114 -7.12 16.72 8.83
CA TYR A 114 -7.86 17.78 9.51
C TYR A 114 -7.19 19.10 9.23
N SER A 115 -7.96 20.11 8.84
CA SER A 115 -7.50 21.48 8.70
C SER A 115 -8.48 22.43 9.38
N ALA A 116 -7.94 23.41 10.10
CA ALA A 116 -8.70 24.46 10.74
C ALA A 116 -8.22 25.81 10.18
N GLN A 117 -9.10 26.50 9.46
CA GLN A 117 -8.84 27.84 8.96
C GLN A 117 -9.74 28.84 9.65
N TYR A 118 -9.19 29.97 10.00
CA TYR A 118 -9.95 31.07 10.53
C TYR A 118 -10.56 31.86 9.36
N THR A 119 -11.87 31.99 9.36
CA THR A 119 -12.59 32.73 8.30
C THR A 119 -13.21 34.00 8.89
N ASN A 120 -12.89 35.10 8.28
CA ASN A 120 -13.44 36.44 8.66
C ASN A 120 -14.44 36.95 7.59
N ASN A 121 -15.45 36.17 7.27
CA ASN A 121 -16.51 36.52 6.31
C ASN A 121 -17.79 36.94 7.05
N GLY A 122 -17.70 37.95 7.93
CA GLY A 122 -18.86 38.45 8.65
C GLY A 122 -19.39 37.58 9.79
N THR A 123 -19.00 36.31 9.81
CA THR A 123 -19.23 35.36 10.94
C THR A 123 -17.89 34.88 11.39
N THR A 124 -17.42 35.40 12.51
CA THR A 124 -16.13 35.02 13.11
C THR A 124 -16.17 33.57 13.58
N GLY A 125 -15.35 32.72 12.98
CA GLY A 125 -15.30 31.32 13.38
C GLY A 125 -14.19 30.53 12.71
N TYR A 126 -13.86 29.37 13.31
CA TYR A 126 -12.99 28.37 12.70
C TYR A 126 -13.79 27.50 11.74
N LYS A 127 -13.45 27.54 10.46
CA LYS A 127 -13.91 26.54 9.51
C LYS A 127 -13.02 25.31 9.66
N LYS A 128 -13.60 24.26 10.22
CA LYS A 128 -12.96 22.94 10.35
C LYS A 128 -13.28 22.12 9.12
N ASN A 129 -12.28 21.56 8.50
CA ASN A 129 -12.43 20.62 7.40
C ASN A 129 -11.76 19.31 7.78
N VAL A 130 -12.51 18.21 7.69
CA VAL A 130 -12.00 16.86 7.89
C VAL A 130 -12.15 16.13 6.58
N ASN A 131 -11.07 15.58 6.06
CA ASN A 131 -11.08 14.78 4.84
C ASN A 131 -10.64 13.37 5.18
N GLN A 132 -11.38 12.37 4.71
CA GLN A 132 -11.12 10.96 4.96
C GLN A 132 -11.15 10.21 3.65
N THR A 133 -10.05 9.56 3.32
CA THR A 133 -9.92 8.82 2.07
C THR A 133 -9.38 7.42 2.33
N ILE A 134 -10.00 6.44 1.72
CA ILE A 134 -9.49 5.07 1.66
C ILE A 134 -8.93 4.87 0.25
N GLY A 135 -7.70 4.40 0.14
CA GLY A 135 -7.07 4.05 -1.12
C GLY A 135 -6.80 2.56 -1.20
N PHE A 136 -6.92 2.03 -2.40
CA PHE A 136 -6.61 0.65 -2.74
C PHE A 136 -5.70 0.65 -3.96
N ASN A 137 -4.65 -0.12 -3.90
CA ASN A 137 -3.79 -0.35 -5.05
C ASN A 137 -3.35 -1.81 -5.06
N GLY A 138 -3.21 -2.37 -6.23
CA GLY A 138 -2.76 -3.75 -6.33
C GLY A 138 -2.14 -4.05 -7.67
N SER A 139 -1.37 -5.11 -7.72
CA SER A 139 -0.87 -5.68 -8.95
C SER A 139 -0.91 -7.19 -8.92
N VAL A 140 -1.10 -7.78 -10.09
CA VAL A 140 -1.13 -9.22 -10.33
C VAL A 140 -0.29 -9.48 -11.57
N ASN A 141 0.69 -10.37 -11.47
CA ASN A 141 1.48 -10.81 -12.60
C ASN A 141 0.94 -12.16 -13.10
N LEU A 142 0.20 -12.14 -14.20
CA LEU A 142 -0.42 -13.35 -14.79
C LEU A 142 0.60 -14.25 -15.50
N GLY A 143 1.84 -13.80 -15.62
CA GLY A 143 2.93 -14.55 -16.24
C GLY A 143 4.19 -13.69 -16.32
N PRO A 144 5.29 -14.23 -16.85
CA PRO A 144 6.57 -13.51 -16.90
C PRO A 144 6.53 -12.24 -17.74
N LYS A 145 5.56 -12.14 -18.65
CA LYS A 145 5.43 -11.02 -19.59
C LYS A 145 4.14 -10.21 -19.44
N THR A 146 3.24 -10.57 -18.53
CA THR A 146 1.93 -9.91 -18.43
C THR A 146 1.64 -9.50 -16.98
N GLY A 147 1.48 -8.20 -16.76
CA GLY A 147 1.13 -7.61 -15.48
C GLY A 147 -0.16 -6.79 -15.59
N ILE A 148 -0.98 -6.85 -14.54
CA ILE A 148 -2.15 -5.99 -14.36
C ILE A 148 -1.95 -5.23 -13.06
N SER A 149 -2.14 -3.92 -13.08
CA SER A 149 -2.16 -3.09 -11.89
C SER A 149 -3.41 -2.24 -11.84
N PHE A 150 -3.89 -1.99 -10.63
CA PHE A 150 -5.02 -1.13 -10.41
C PHE A 150 -4.77 -0.19 -9.24
N THR A 151 -5.37 0.98 -9.30
CA THR A 151 -5.40 1.96 -8.22
C THR A 151 -6.80 2.55 -8.18
N SER A 152 -7.37 2.62 -6.99
CA SER A 152 -8.67 3.22 -6.75
C SER A 152 -8.72 3.80 -5.34
N GLY A 153 -9.74 4.58 -5.04
CA GLY A 153 -9.96 5.09 -3.72
C GLY A 153 -11.40 5.51 -3.51
N PHE A 154 -11.73 5.78 -2.27
CA PHE A 154 -13.05 6.22 -1.85
C PHE A 154 -12.94 7.39 -0.88
N ASP A 155 -13.58 8.49 -1.23
CA ASP A 155 -13.75 9.64 -0.34
C ASP A 155 -14.97 9.39 0.54
N ILE A 156 -14.73 9.21 1.85
CA ILE A 156 -15.77 8.86 2.82
C ILE A 156 -16.72 10.04 3.03
N GLN A 157 -16.19 11.26 3.04
CA GLN A 157 -16.98 12.45 3.34
C GLN A 157 -17.94 12.78 2.20
N ASN A 158 -17.48 12.72 0.97
CA ASN A 158 -18.26 12.99 -0.21
C ASN A 158 -18.99 11.75 -0.74
N ARG A 159 -18.73 10.57 -0.19
CA ARG A 159 -19.28 9.27 -0.62
C ARG A 159 -19.08 9.02 -2.12
N LYS A 160 -17.89 9.34 -2.61
CA LYS A 160 -17.54 9.22 -4.03
C LYS A 160 -16.27 8.40 -4.21
N LEU A 161 -16.24 7.64 -5.29
CA LEU A 161 -15.01 7.02 -5.75
C LEU A 161 -14.05 8.12 -6.21
N THR A 162 -12.80 7.98 -5.87
CA THR A 162 -11.72 8.78 -6.45
C THR A 162 -11.36 8.23 -7.84
N THR A 163 -10.40 8.85 -8.49
CA THR A 163 -9.93 8.37 -9.79
C THR A 163 -9.50 6.91 -9.70
N THR A 164 -10.14 6.07 -10.52
CA THR A 164 -9.79 4.67 -10.67
C THR A 164 -8.98 4.50 -11.94
N SER A 165 -7.83 3.85 -11.83
CA SER A 165 -6.92 3.55 -12.94
C SER A 165 -6.64 2.05 -12.98
N ILE A 166 -6.69 1.48 -14.17
CA ILE A 166 -6.29 0.09 -14.43
C ILE A 166 -5.25 0.14 -15.55
N SER A 167 -4.13 -0.52 -15.36
CA SER A 167 -3.07 -0.64 -16.34
C SER A 167 -2.76 -2.10 -16.60
N ILE A 168 -2.64 -2.45 -17.88
CA ILE A 168 -2.24 -3.79 -18.34
C ILE A 168 -0.94 -3.60 -19.10
N THR A 169 0.09 -4.30 -18.68
CA THR A 169 1.41 -4.28 -19.30
C THR A 169 1.70 -5.66 -19.88
N ARG A 170 2.18 -5.70 -21.11
CA ARG A 170 2.62 -6.92 -21.77
C ARG A 170 3.92 -6.65 -22.52
N ASP A 171 4.95 -7.41 -22.17
CA ASP A 171 6.19 -7.43 -22.90
C ASP A 171 6.08 -8.40 -24.09
N LEU A 172 6.49 -7.96 -25.27
CA LEU A 172 6.44 -8.71 -26.53
C LEU A 172 7.70 -9.55 -26.72
#